data_5c03b75065c162fcb2bc27348dbbbf07
#
_entry.id   5c03b75065c162fcb2bc27348dbbbf07
#
_cell.length_a   1.000
_cell.length_b   1.000
_cell.length_c   1.000
_cell.angle_alpha   90.00
_cell.angle_beta   90.00
_cell.angle_gamma   90.00
#
_symmetry.space_group_name_H-M   'P 1'
#
loop_
_entity.id
_entity.type
_entity.pdbx_description
1 polymer ?
#
loop_
_entity_poly.entity_id
_entity_poly.type
_entity_poly.pdbx_seq_one_letter_code
_entity_poly.pdbx_strand_id
1 'polypeptide(L)'
;MKLSISNIAWEPSEDKEVFELIQKYGFEGIELAPPKLFKDLSNVTNSEINDYLEYMKPYNFKFPAMQSLLFGKPELKIFDDSRNDTLVYLKKIIDLAQKLDVKVLVFGSPKNRFIGDMDKTEAKKIAIDFFKELGDYAHSKDRCFCIEPNATEYGCDFITNTDEAIELVKDVNSKGFRLHIDSAVMAMNDENIEENLKIALPYTEHFHISEPFLELITNNKTNHEEFAKVLKSLNYDKWVSIEMKNGVMNSNVEAVKNSLEYIRGIYE
;
A
#
# COMPACT_ATOMS: atom_id res chain seq x y z
N MET A 1 2.99 -14.45 9.76
CA MET A 1 2.96 -13.14 9.06
C MET A 1 4.15 -12.32 9.53
N LYS A 2 4.61 -11.35 8.73
CA LYS A 2 5.66 -10.39 9.12
C LYS A 2 5.03 -9.03 9.34
N LEU A 3 5.42 -8.33 10.40
CA LEU A 3 4.80 -7.06 10.79
C LEU A 3 5.61 -5.86 10.30
N SER A 4 4.94 -4.89 9.73
CA SER A 4 5.47 -3.59 9.32
C SER A 4 4.50 -2.45 9.65
N ILE A 5 4.99 -1.23 9.54
CA ILE A 5 4.19 -0.01 9.67
C ILE A 5 4.60 0.99 8.60
N SER A 6 3.63 1.70 8.04
CA SER A 6 3.89 2.74 7.06
C SER A 6 4.40 4.02 7.71
N ASN A 7 5.42 4.62 7.10
CA ASN A 7 6.00 5.88 7.56
C ASN A 7 5.10 7.12 7.37
N ILE A 8 3.88 6.93 6.85
CA ILE A 8 2.89 8.02 6.86
C ILE A 8 2.36 8.32 8.26
N ALA A 9 2.56 7.41 9.23
CA ALA A 9 2.05 7.52 10.59
C ALA A 9 2.77 8.57 11.45
N TRP A 10 3.93 9.05 11.05
CA TRP A 10 4.74 10.02 11.81
C TRP A 10 5.49 11.00 10.92
N GLU A 11 6.10 12.02 11.50
CA GLU A 11 6.95 12.96 10.78
C GLU A 11 8.43 12.53 10.79
N PRO A 12 9.24 12.83 9.75
CA PRO A 12 10.64 12.42 9.70
C PRO A 12 11.49 12.87 10.90
N SER A 13 11.10 13.95 11.57
CA SER A 13 11.77 14.41 12.79
C SER A 13 11.58 13.48 14.00
N GLU A 14 10.60 12.57 13.93
CA GLU A 14 10.24 11.60 14.98
C GLU A 14 10.85 10.21 14.71
N ASP A 15 11.56 10.02 13.58
CA ASP A 15 12.09 8.73 13.12
C ASP A 15 12.80 7.96 14.23
N LYS A 16 13.70 8.61 14.99
CA LYS A 16 14.50 7.93 15.99
C LYS A 16 13.64 7.28 17.08
N GLU A 17 12.67 8.03 17.63
CA GLU A 17 11.79 7.52 18.69
C GLU A 17 10.87 6.41 18.16
N VAL A 18 10.36 6.61 16.94
CA VAL A 18 9.49 5.63 16.29
C VAL A 18 10.24 4.35 15.94
N PHE A 19 11.49 4.44 15.44
CA PHE A 19 12.31 3.26 15.13
C PHE A 19 12.63 2.43 16.37
N GLU A 20 12.91 3.08 17.51
CA GLU A 20 13.09 2.40 18.80
C GLU A 20 11.81 1.64 19.23
N LEU A 21 10.63 2.22 18.99
CA LEU A 21 9.35 1.56 19.26
C LEU A 21 9.11 0.38 18.32
N ILE A 22 9.33 0.54 17.01
CA ILE A 22 9.19 -0.52 16.01
C ILE A 22 10.03 -1.74 16.41
N GLN A 23 11.30 -1.52 16.76
CA GLN A 23 12.20 -2.58 17.23
C GLN A 23 11.73 -3.19 18.55
N LYS A 24 11.34 -2.37 19.54
CA LYS A 24 10.85 -2.80 20.85
C LYS A 24 9.64 -3.72 20.75
N TYR A 25 8.71 -3.42 19.83
CA TYR A 25 7.51 -4.23 19.64
C TYR A 25 7.69 -5.36 18.60
N GLY A 26 8.92 -5.61 18.13
CA GLY A 26 9.25 -6.74 17.28
C GLY A 26 8.76 -6.61 15.82
N PHE A 27 8.44 -5.41 15.37
CA PHE A 27 8.15 -5.17 13.96
C PHE A 27 9.45 -5.15 13.15
N GLU A 28 9.45 -5.80 12.00
CA GLU A 28 10.65 -6.01 11.18
C GLU A 28 10.76 -5.06 9.99
N GLY A 29 9.63 -4.42 9.60
CA GLY A 29 9.55 -3.63 8.38
C GLY A 29 9.01 -2.23 8.55
N ILE A 30 9.43 -1.36 7.64
CA ILE A 30 8.84 -0.04 7.41
C ILE A 30 8.35 0.01 5.96
N GLU A 31 7.07 0.28 5.77
CA GLU A 31 6.52 0.57 4.46
C GLU A 31 6.79 2.03 4.11
N LEU A 32 7.27 2.25 2.88
CA LEU A 32 7.76 3.55 2.47
C LEU A 32 6.70 4.35 1.70
N ALA A 33 6.49 5.60 2.10
CA ALA A 33 5.83 6.61 1.29
C ALA A 33 6.91 7.55 0.72
N PRO A 34 7.28 7.41 -0.57
CA PRO A 34 8.39 8.15 -1.17
C PRO A 34 8.31 9.67 -1.00
N PRO A 35 7.11 10.31 -1.02
CA PRO A 35 7.00 11.76 -0.81
C PRO A 35 7.50 12.25 0.56
N LYS A 36 7.58 11.36 1.56
CA LYS A 36 8.17 11.68 2.87
C LYS A 36 9.70 11.56 2.88
N LEU A 37 10.28 10.90 1.89
CA LEU A 37 11.71 10.63 1.80
C LEU A 37 12.42 11.58 0.85
N PHE A 38 11.79 11.89 -0.29
CA PHE A 38 12.40 12.63 -1.38
C PHE A 38 11.49 13.78 -1.84
N LYS A 39 12.08 14.95 -2.08
CA LYS A 39 11.33 16.15 -2.48
C LYS A 39 10.83 16.09 -3.92
N ASP A 40 11.61 15.53 -4.82
CA ASP A 40 11.29 15.39 -6.24
C ASP A 40 11.41 13.94 -6.69
N LEU A 41 10.28 13.23 -6.66
CA LEU A 41 10.22 11.81 -7.05
C LEU A 41 10.51 11.58 -8.54
N SER A 42 10.43 12.61 -9.38
CA SER A 42 10.71 12.48 -10.81
C SER A 42 12.21 12.40 -11.10
N ASN A 43 13.06 12.88 -10.16
CA ASN A 43 14.50 13.06 -10.35
C ASN A 43 15.33 12.66 -9.12
N VAL A 44 14.92 11.61 -8.38
CA VAL A 44 15.69 11.11 -7.24
C VAL A 44 17.06 10.64 -7.70
N THR A 45 18.11 11.22 -7.13
CA THR A 45 19.49 10.91 -7.45
C THR A 45 19.98 9.64 -6.72
N ASN A 46 21.01 8.98 -7.27
CA ASN A 46 21.63 7.85 -6.57
C ASN A 46 22.29 8.28 -5.24
N SER A 47 22.72 9.52 -5.11
CA SER A 47 23.25 10.04 -3.84
C SER A 47 22.17 10.06 -2.76
N GLU A 48 21.01 10.66 -3.05
CA GLU A 48 19.88 10.71 -2.10
C GLU A 48 19.43 9.30 -1.67
N ILE A 49 19.39 8.35 -2.61
CA ILE A 49 19.07 6.96 -2.31
C ILE A 49 20.11 6.35 -1.38
N ASN A 50 21.39 6.50 -1.68
CA ASN A 50 22.47 5.97 -0.87
C ASN A 50 22.50 6.59 0.53
N ASP A 51 22.29 7.90 0.64
CA ASP A 51 22.22 8.62 1.91
C ASP A 51 21.08 8.07 2.78
N TYR A 52 19.91 7.82 2.19
CA TYR A 52 18.78 7.21 2.90
C TYR A 52 19.10 5.77 3.34
N LEU A 53 19.67 4.95 2.47
CA LEU A 53 20.03 3.55 2.81
C LEU A 53 21.09 3.49 3.92
N GLU A 54 22.11 4.35 3.90
CA GLU A 54 23.11 4.44 4.98
C GLU A 54 22.47 4.94 6.30
N TYR A 55 21.51 5.89 6.23
CA TYR A 55 20.75 6.34 7.39
C TYR A 55 19.95 5.20 8.03
N MET A 56 19.32 4.33 7.21
CA MET A 56 18.49 3.22 7.68
C MET A 56 19.28 1.98 8.12
N LYS A 57 20.52 1.86 7.67
CA LYS A 57 21.36 0.67 7.90
C LYS A 57 21.53 0.24 9.38
N PRO A 58 21.71 1.15 10.36
CA PRO A 58 21.83 0.76 11.76
C PRO A 58 20.61 0.08 12.34
N TYR A 59 19.41 0.35 11.78
CA TYR A 59 18.14 -0.17 12.28
C TYR A 59 17.79 -1.55 11.69
N ASN A 60 18.40 -1.93 10.56
CA ASN A 60 18.21 -3.23 9.89
C ASN A 60 16.75 -3.55 9.52
N PHE A 61 15.91 -2.54 9.29
CA PHE A 61 14.54 -2.73 8.82
C PHE A 61 14.50 -3.24 7.38
N LYS A 62 13.45 -4.01 7.07
CA LYS A 62 13.09 -4.36 5.70
C LYS A 62 12.11 -3.32 5.15
N PHE A 63 12.09 -3.17 3.84
CA PHE A 63 11.15 -2.32 3.14
C PHE A 63 10.18 -3.19 2.32
N PRO A 64 9.11 -3.73 2.96
CA PRO A 64 8.23 -4.68 2.30
C PRO A 64 7.46 -4.09 1.13
N ALA A 65 7.01 -2.86 1.28
CA ALA A 65 6.19 -2.19 0.30
C ALA A 65 6.46 -0.68 0.22
N MET A 66 5.96 -0.09 -0.86
CA MET A 66 5.95 1.34 -1.13
C MET A 66 4.53 1.76 -1.51
N GLN A 67 4.02 2.81 -0.90
CA GLN A 67 2.69 3.34 -1.13
C GLN A 67 2.71 4.84 -1.49
N SER A 68 1.54 5.47 -1.62
CA SER A 68 1.42 6.92 -1.92
C SER A 68 2.08 7.32 -3.25
N LEU A 69 2.07 6.42 -4.25
CA LEU A 69 2.86 6.52 -5.49
C LEU A 69 2.55 7.76 -6.32
N LEU A 70 1.29 8.25 -6.29
CA LEU A 70 0.83 9.46 -6.99
C LEU A 70 0.42 10.59 -6.02
N PHE A 71 0.87 10.54 -4.76
CA PHE A 71 0.57 11.61 -3.81
C PHE A 71 1.13 12.95 -4.29
N GLY A 72 0.28 13.99 -4.28
CA GLY A 72 0.65 15.33 -4.77
C GLY A 72 0.73 15.46 -6.30
N LYS A 73 0.26 14.46 -7.06
CA LYS A 73 0.25 14.41 -8.52
C LYS A 73 -1.18 14.32 -9.09
N PRO A 74 -2.05 15.29 -8.86
CA PRO A 74 -3.43 15.23 -9.35
C PRO A 74 -3.56 15.27 -10.87
N GLU A 75 -2.50 15.75 -11.56
CA GLU A 75 -2.41 15.81 -13.02
C GLU A 75 -2.16 14.44 -13.68
N LEU A 76 -1.64 13.45 -12.94
CA LEU A 76 -1.35 12.13 -13.47
C LEU A 76 -2.57 11.20 -13.31
N LYS A 77 -3.25 10.89 -14.41
CA LYS A 77 -4.46 10.07 -14.43
C LYS A 77 -4.35 8.91 -15.41
N ILE A 78 -5.20 7.89 -15.20
CA ILE A 78 -5.23 6.69 -16.07
C ILE A 78 -6.22 6.86 -17.22
N PHE A 79 -7.32 7.58 -17.02
CA PHE A 79 -8.46 7.59 -17.93
C PHE A 79 -8.62 8.88 -18.76
N ASP A 80 -7.55 9.68 -18.87
CA ASP A 80 -7.52 10.88 -19.71
C ASP A 80 -6.22 10.95 -20.55
N ASP A 81 -5.97 12.10 -21.15
CA ASP A 81 -4.82 12.33 -22.04
C ASP A 81 -3.46 12.21 -21.32
N SER A 82 -3.42 12.31 -19.99
CA SER A 82 -2.19 12.17 -19.18
C SER A 82 -1.76 10.73 -18.95
N ARG A 83 -2.51 9.73 -19.44
CA ARG A 83 -2.24 8.29 -19.23
C ARG A 83 -0.80 7.89 -19.51
N ASN A 84 -0.25 8.36 -20.63
CA ASN A 84 1.13 8.01 -20.99
C ASN A 84 2.15 8.63 -20.03
N ASP A 85 1.93 9.87 -19.59
CA ASP A 85 2.79 10.53 -18.61
C ASP A 85 2.71 9.81 -17.25
N THR A 86 1.50 9.37 -16.86
CA THR A 86 1.28 8.56 -15.65
C THR A 86 2.04 7.24 -15.73
N LEU A 87 1.99 6.56 -16.89
CA LEU A 87 2.72 5.32 -17.10
C LEU A 87 4.23 5.52 -16.99
N VAL A 88 4.76 6.55 -17.66
CA VAL A 88 6.19 6.90 -17.60
C VAL A 88 6.63 7.23 -16.18
N TYR A 89 5.83 8.00 -15.46
CA TYR A 89 6.11 8.34 -14.07
C TYR A 89 6.12 7.10 -13.16
N LEU A 90 5.10 6.23 -13.24
CA LEU A 90 5.03 5.03 -12.42
C LEU A 90 6.17 4.04 -12.71
N LYS A 91 6.65 3.98 -13.95
CA LYS A 91 7.87 3.20 -14.28
C LYS A 91 9.10 3.75 -13.55
N LYS A 92 9.25 5.07 -13.43
CA LYS A 92 10.34 5.66 -12.62
C LYS A 92 10.20 5.31 -11.13
N ILE A 93 8.97 5.24 -10.61
CA ILE A 93 8.73 4.81 -9.22
C ILE A 93 9.07 3.33 -9.04
N ILE A 94 8.80 2.47 -10.02
CA ILE A 94 9.24 1.07 -10.01
C ILE A 94 10.79 0.97 -10.00
N ASP A 95 11.48 1.79 -10.79
CA ASP A 95 12.95 1.86 -10.77
C ASP A 95 13.49 2.35 -9.42
N LEU A 96 12.81 3.32 -8.79
CA LEU A 96 13.16 3.78 -7.44
C LEU A 96 12.97 2.65 -6.41
N ALA A 97 11.85 1.92 -6.49
CA ALA A 97 11.58 0.77 -5.62
C ALA A 97 12.66 -0.32 -5.79
N GLN A 98 13.15 -0.55 -7.02
CA GLN A 98 14.25 -1.47 -7.27
C GLN A 98 15.54 -1.04 -6.56
N LYS A 99 15.88 0.24 -6.62
CA LYS A 99 17.09 0.79 -5.99
C LYS A 99 17.04 0.79 -4.45
N LEU A 100 15.83 0.93 -3.88
CA LEU A 100 15.58 0.87 -2.44
C LEU A 100 15.35 -0.57 -1.93
N ASP A 101 15.42 -1.57 -2.80
CA ASP A 101 15.07 -2.98 -2.54
C ASP A 101 13.66 -3.19 -1.96
N VAL A 102 12.70 -2.38 -2.40
CA VAL A 102 11.27 -2.54 -2.09
C VAL A 102 10.63 -3.50 -3.09
N LYS A 103 9.95 -4.54 -2.60
CA LYS A 103 9.38 -5.58 -3.47
C LYS A 103 8.01 -5.24 -4.03
N VAL A 104 7.15 -4.61 -3.24
CA VAL A 104 5.75 -4.36 -3.57
C VAL A 104 5.49 -2.87 -3.71
N LEU A 105 4.73 -2.47 -4.73
CA LEU A 105 4.25 -1.10 -4.91
C LEU A 105 2.72 -1.12 -4.82
N VAL A 106 2.17 -0.45 -3.82
CA VAL A 106 0.72 -0.37 -3.58
C VAL A 106 0.12 0.82 -4.30
N PHE A 107 -0.81 0.55 -5.20
CA PHE A 107 -1.50 1.55 -5.99
C PHE A 107 -2.97 1.65 -5.55
N GLY A 108 -3.25 2.55 -4.61
CA GLY A 108 -4.59 3.01 -4.26
C GLY A 108 -5.02 4.15 -5.19
N SER A 109 -4.60 5.35 -4.90
CA SER A 109 -4.74 6.56 -5.74
C SER A 109 -6.14 6.77 -6.37
N PRO A 110 -7.23 6.80 -5.57
CA PRO A 110 -8.60 6.81 -6.08
C PRO A 110 -8.88 7.96 -7.07
N LYS A 111 -8.36 9.16 -6.79
CA LYS A 111 -8.56 10.35 -7.64
C LYS A 111 -7.81 10.29 -8.98
N ASN A 112 -6.74 9.52 -9.06
CA ASN A 112 -5.93 9.37 -10.28
C ASN A 112 -6.50 8.29 -11.21
N ARG A 113 -7.43 7.46 -10.71
CA ARG A 113 -8.13 6.42 -11.47
C ARG A 113 -9.64 6.61 -11.51
N PHE A 114 -10.12 7.85 -11.32
CA PHE A 114 -11.51 8.22 -11.42
C PHE A 114 -11.97 8.18 -12.88
N ILE A 115 -13.03 7.43 -13.20
CA ILE A 115 -13.54 7.24 -14.56
C ILE A 115 -14.59 8.27 -14.94
N GLY A 116 -15.34 8.84 -13.97
CA GLY A 116 -16.40 9.80 -14.21
C GLY A 116 -17.49 9.26 -15.13
N ASP A 117 -17.76 9.96 -16.24
CA ASP A 117 -18.80 9.59 -17.20
C ASP A 117 -18.35 8.54 -18.23
N MET A 118 -17.12 8.01 -18.14
CA MET A 118 -16.63 6.98 -19.05
C MET A 118 -17.39 5.66 -18.85
N ASP A 119 -17.69 4.97 -19.95
CA ASP A 119 -18.29 3.62 -19.90
C ASP A 119 -17.36 2.64 -19.13
N LYS A 120 -17.91 1.89 -18.17
CA LYS A 120 -17.14 0.97 -17.34
C LYS A 120 -16.41 -0.11 -18.15
N THR A 121 -16.98 -0.56 -19.26
CA THR A 121 -16.36 -1.56 -20.13
C THR A 121 -15.16 -0.98 -20.87
N GLU A 122 -15.27 0.27 -21.30
CA GLU A 122 -14.16 1.00 -21.90
C GLU A 122 -13.06 1.26 -20.88
N ALA A 123 -13.40 1.75 -19.70
CA ALA A 123 -12.45 1.96 -18.60
C ALA A 123 -11.70 0.67 -18.26
N LYS A 124 -12.41 -0.46 -18.19
CA LYS A 124 -11.79 -1.76 -17.91
C LYS A 124 -10.78 -2.16 -18.98
N LYS A 125 -11.08 -1.97 -20.26
CA LYS A 125 -10.12 -2.25 -21.35
C LYS A 125 -8.85 -1.41 -21.22
N ILE A 126 -9.02 -0.10 -20.99
CA ILE A 126 -7.90 0.83 -20.78
C ILE A 126 -7.05 0.38 -19.58
N ALA A 127 -7.70 0.03 -18.46
CA ALA A 127 -7.02 -0.42 -17.26
C ALA A 127 -6.23 -1.72 -17.47
N ILE A 128 -6.81 -2.69 -18.20
CA ILE A 128 -6.12 -3.95 -18.52
C ILE A 128 -4.81 -3.67 -19.26
N ASP A 129 -4.84 -2.87 -20.32
CA ASP A 129 -3.64 -2.54 -21.10
C ASP A 129 -2.61 -1.77 -20.26
N PHE A 130 -3.08 -0.76 -19.51
CA PHE A 130 -2.25 0.07 -18.64
C PHE A 130 -1.53 -0.75 -17.55
N PHE A 131 -2.30 -1.54 -16.79
CA PHE A 131 -1.74 -2.34 -15.71
C PHE A 131 -0.95 -3.54 -16.20
N LYS A 132 -1.24 -4.06 -17.40
CA LYS A 132 -0.42 -5.10 -18.01
C LYS A 132 0.99 -4.56 -18.30
N GLU A 133 1.09 -3.39 -18.91
CA GLU A 133 2.37 -2.77 -19.20
C GLU A 133 3.17 -2.47 -17.92
N LEU A 134 2.53 -1.92 -16.88
CA LEU A 134 3.17 -1.69 -15.59
C LEU A 134 3.59 -2.97 -14.88
N GLY A 135 2.71 -3.97 -14.88
CA GLY A 135 2.98 -5.26 -14.24
C GLY A 135 4.14 -5.99 -14.92
N ASP A 136 4.15 -6.03 -16.26
CA ASP A 136 5.24 -6.65 -17.01
C ASP A 136 6.57 -5.90 -16.79
N TYR A 137 6.52 -4.57 -16.70
CA TYR A 137 7.69 -3.76 -16.34
C TYR A 137 8.16 -4.04 -14.91
N ALA A 138 7.26 -4.06 -13.93
CA ALA A 138 7.59 -4.38 -12.54
C ALA A 138 8.22 -5.79 -12.42
N HIS A 139 7.63 -6.78 -13.11
CA HIS A 139 8.18 -8.13 -13.15
C HIS A 139 9.60 -8.17 -13.73
N SER A 140 9.88 -7.40 -14.77
CA SER A 140 11.22 -7.30 -15.36
C SER A 140 12.28 -6.74 -14.40
N LYS A 141 11.82 -6.02 -13.37
CA LYS A 141 12.64 -5.45 -12.30
C LYS A 141 12.65 -6.30 -11.03
N ASP A 142 12.04 -7.48 -11.05
CA ASP A 142 11.82 -8.33 -9.87
C ASP A 142 11.01 -7.58 -8.79
N ARG A 143 9.98 -6.83 -9.22
CA ARG A 143 9.04 -6.08 -8.37
C ARG A 143 7.61 -6.47 -8.69
N CYS A 144 6.69 -6.11 -7.81
CA CYS A 144 5.26 -6.36 -7.96
C CYS A 144 4.48 -5.06 -7.78
N PHE A 145 3.66 -4.72 -8.76
CA PHE A 145 2.74 -3.59 -8.71
C PHE A 145 1.36 -4.12 -8.30
N CYS A 146 0.80 -3.60 -7.20
CA CYS A 146 -0.44 -4.11 -6.65
C CYS A 146 -1.56 -3.08 -6.76
N ILE A 147 -2.71 -3.51 -7.27
CA ILE A 147 -3.94 -2.72 -7.19
C ILE A 147 -4.56 -2.87 -5.80
N GLU A 148 -4.94 -1.75 -5.21
CA GLU A 148 -5.69 -1.67 -3.98
C GLU A 148 -7.11 -1.21 -4.30
N PRO A 149 -8.17 -1.98 -3.96
CA PRO A 149 -9.52 -1.44 -4.00
C PRO A 149 -9.65 -0.27 -3.01
N ASN A 150 -10.44 0.75 -3.39
CA ASN A 150 -10.74 1.85 -2.48
C ASN A 150 -12.25 2.09 -2.44
N ALA A 151 -12.83 2.15 -1.25
CA ALA A 151 -14.25 2.40 -1.06
C ALA A 151 -14.71 3.71 -1.73
N THR A 152 -15.98 3.77 -2.13
CA THR A 152 -16.56 4.94 -2.81
C THR A 152 -16.48 6.21 -1.99
N GLU A 153 -16.44 6.10 -0.66
CA GLU A 153 -16.29 7.18 0.31
C GLU A 153 -14.95 7.94 0.17
N TYR A 154 -13.94 7.28 -0.42
CA TYR A 154 -12.66 7.92 -0.75
C TYR A 154 -12.69 8.67 -2.10
N GLY A 155 -13.87 8.74 -2.75
CA GLY A 155 -14.05 9.34 -4.06
C GLY A 155 -13.52 8.45 -5.19
N CYS A 156 -13.56 7.14 -4.99
CA CYS A 156 -13.23 6.14 -5.99
C CYS A 156 -14.50 5.66 -6.72
N ASP A 157 -14.41 5.49 -8.04
CA ASP A 157 -15.50 4.94 -8.86
C ASP A 157 -15.04 3.78 -9.76
N PHE A 158 -13.77 3.35 -9.60
CA PHE A 158 -13.17 2.26 -10.36
C PHE A 158 -12.33 1.36 -9.46
N ILE A 159 -12.68 0.09 -9.40
CA ILE A 159 -12.10 -0.92 -8.47
C ILE A 159 -12.35 -0.51 -7.02
N THR A 160 -13.59 -0.68 -6.59
CA THR A 160 -14.07 -0.19 -5.30
C THR A 160 -14.18 -1.28 -4.23
N ASN A 161 -14.07 -2.54 -4.61
CA ASN A 161 -14.18 -3.69 -3.72
C ASN A 161 -13.22 -4.82 -4.12
N THR A 162 -13.13 -5.83 -3.26
CA THR A 162 -12.22 -6.96 -3.43
C THR A 162 -12.51 -7.77 -4.70
N ASP A 163 -13.79 -8.01 -5.02
CA ASP A 163 -14.17 -8.82 -6.19
C ASP A 163 -13.75 -8.15 -7.51
N GLU A 164 -14.03 -6.84 -7.65
CA GLU A 164 -13.59 -6.06 -8.82
C GLU A 164 -12.07 -6.10 -8.99
N ALA A 165 -11.32 -6.01 -7.89
CA ALA A 165 -9.86 -6.05 -7.94
C ALA A 165 -9.33 -7.44 -8.33
N ILE A 166 -9.92 -8.53 -7.83
CA ILE A 166 -9.58 -9.90 -8.22
C ILE A 166 -9.85 -10.11 -9.72
N GLU A 167 -10.99 -9.62 -10.21
CA GLU A 167 -11.34 -9.72 -11.63
C GLU A 167 -10.32 -8.97 -12.48
N LEU A 168 -9.96 -7.75 -12.12
CA LEU A 168 -8.96 -6.98 -12.84
C LEU A 168 -7.59 -7.69 -12.85
N VAL A 169 -7.13 -8.23 -11.72
CA VAL A 169 -5.86 -8.97 -11.64
C VAL A 169 -5.84 -10.19 -12.57
N LYS A 170 -6.97 -10.92 -12.66
CA LYS A 170 -7.13 -12.05 -13.58
C LYS A 170 -7.08 -11.62 -15.04
N ASP A 171 -7.78 -10.54 -15.38
CA ASP A 171 -7.90 -10.04 -16.75
C ASP A 171 -6.57 -9.42 -17.24
N VAL A 172 -5.85 -8.69 -16.38
CA VAL A 172 -4.51 -8.17 -16.68
C VAL A 172 -3.50 -9.29 -16.92
N ASN A 173 -3.62 -10.41 -16.21
CA ASN A 173 -2.82 -11.61 -16.38
C ASN A 173 -1.31 -11.34 -16.52
N SER A 174 -0.75 -10.48 -15.65
CA SER A 174 0.69 -10.23 -15.55
C SER A 174 1.25 -10.80 -14.25
N LYS A 175 2.44 -11.40 -14.29
CA LYS A 175 3.13 -11.92 -13.09
C LYS A 175 3.52 -10.83 -12.11
N GLY A 176 3.73 -9.61 -12.60
CA GLY A 176 4.10 -8.46 -11.77
C GLY A 176 2.92 -7.55 -11.43
N PHE A 177 1.67 -7.96 -11.73
CA PHE A 177 0.48 -7.23 -11.30
C PHE A 177 -0.37 -8.11 -10.39
N ARG A 178 -0.55 -7.69 -9.15
CA ARG A 178 -1.19 -8.49 -8.10
C ARG A 178 -2.18 -7.64 -7.31
N LEU A 179 -2.78 -8.27 -6.29
CA LEU A 179 -3.75 -7.66 -5.40
C LEU A 179 -3.06 -7.15 -4.12
N HIS A 180 -3.49 -5.98 -3.67
CA HIS A 180 -3.33 -5.50 -2.30
C HIS A 180 -4.70 -5.51 -1.61
N ILE A 181 -4.76 -5.92 -0.35
CA ILE A 181 -5.96 -5.88 0.48
C ILE A 181 -5.77 -4.86 1.59
N ASP A 182 -6.79 -4.03 1.77
CA ASP A 182 -6.91 -3.09 2.89
C ASP A 182 -8.10 -3.49 3.78
N SER A 183 -7.84 -3.67 5.08
CA SER A 183 -8.86 -4.13 6.03
C SER A 183 -9.99 -3.13 6.25
N ALA A 184 -9.69 -1.82 6.21
CA ALA A 184 -10.71 -0.78 6.36
C ALA A 184 -11.63 -0.71 5.14
N VAL A 185 -11.09 -0.90 3.93
CA VAL A 185 -11.91 -0.93 2.71
C VAL A 185 -12.89 -2.09 2.74
N MET A 186 -12.44 -3.29 3.13
CA MET A 186 -13.34 -4.43 3.30
C MET A 186 -14.42 -4.16 4.36
N ALA A 187 -14.06 -3.54 5.48
CA ALA A 187 -15.02 -3.18 6.54
C ALA A 187 -16.02 -2.11 6.08
N MET A 188 -15.59 -1.10 5.32
CA MET A 188 -16.47 -0.04 4.78
C MET A 188 -17.47 -0.58 3.75
N ASN A 189 -17.09 -1.64 3.04
CA ASN A 189 -17.95 -2.32 2.06
C ASN A 189 -18.80 -3.45 2.67
N ASP A 190 -18.78 -3.66 3.99
CA ASP A 190 -19.44 -4.79 4.65
C ASP A 190 -19.09 -6.16 4.02
N GLU A 191 -17.84 -6.30 3.55
CA GLU A 191 -17.37 -7.53 2.92
C GLU A 191 -17.18 -8.65 3.94
N ASN A 192 -17.60 -9.89 3.60
CA ASN A 192 -17.35 -11.05 4.45
C ASN A 192 -15.85 -11.37 4.49
N ILE A 193 -15.24 -11.21 5.67
CA ILE A 193 -13.79 -11.34 5.85
C ILE A 193 -13.29 -12.72 5.44
N GLU A 194 -13.93 -13.80 5.93
CA GLU A 194 -13.46 -15.17 5.68
C GLU A 194 -13.63 -15.58 4.22
N GLU A 195 -14.80 -15.32 3.64
CA GLU A 195 -15.10 -15.68 2.24
C GLU A 195 -14.22 -14.91 1.27
N ASN A 196 -14.11 -13.60 1.44
CA ASN A 196 -13.33 -12.75 0.52
C ASN A 196 -11.83 -13.00 0.65
N LEU A 197 -11.28 -13.12 1.86
CA LEU A 197 -9.86 -13.45 2.01
C LEU A 197 -9.51 -14.82 1.44
N LYS A 198 -10.37 -15.83 1.60
CA LYS A 198 -10.14 -17.15 1.02
C LYS A 198 -9.98 -17.12 -0.50
N ILE A 199 -10.72 -16.24 -1.18
CA ILE A 199 -10.67 -16.09 -2.64
C ILE A 199 -9.52 -15.16 -3.05
N ALA A 200 -9.27 -14.10 -2.26
CA ALA A 200 -8.32 -13.04 -2.58
C ALA A 200 -6.86 -13.42 -2.33
N LEU A 201 -6.55 -14.15 -1.24
CA LEU A 201 -5.16 -14.40 -0.82
C LEU A 201 -4.27 -15.06 -1.87
N PRO A 202 -4.75 -15.96 -2.77
CA PRO A 202 -3.95 -16.47 -3.88
C PRO A 202 -3.43 -15.39 -4.84
N TYR A 203 -4.07 -14.23 -4.87
CA TYR A 203 -3.71 -13.07 -5.70
C TYR A 203 -3.02 -11.98 -4.92
N THR A 204 -3.08 -12.00 -3.57
CA THR A 204 -2.60 -10.94 -2.69
C THR A 204 -1.11 -11.00 -2.45
N GLU A 205 -0.44 -9.84 -2.54
CA GLU A 205 0.99 -9.71 -2.29
C GLU A 205 1.31 -8.92 -1.03
N HIS A 206 0.42 -8.01 -0.62
CA HIS A 206 0.56 -7.17 0.57
C HIS A 206 -0.80 -6.92 1.21
N PHE A 207 -0.79 -6.60 2.52
CA PHE A 207 -2.01 -6.40 3.29
C PHE A 207 -1.87 -5.19 4.23
N HIS A 208 -2.83 -4.27 4.20
CA HIS A 208 -2.92 -3.16 5.15
C HIS A 208 -3.86 -3.47 6.33
N ILE A 209 -3.33 -3.22 7.51
CA ILE A 209 -4.08 -3.12 8.76
C ILE A 209 -4.42 -1.64 8.93
N SER A 210 -5.65 -1.27 8.70
CA SER A 210 -6.08 0.13 8.65
C SER A 210 -7.45 0.33 9.27
N GLU A 211 -7.73 1.56 9.65
CA GLU A 211 -9.06 2.06 10.03
C GLU A 211 -9.61 2.97 8.93
N PRO A 212 -10.94 3.09 8.75
CA PRO A 212 -11.53 4.04 7.82
C PRO A 212 -10.92 5.44 7.94
N PHE A 213 -10.56 6.03 6.79
CA PHE A 213 -9.90 7.35 6.70
C PHE A 213 -8.52 7.42 7.36
N LEU A 214 -7.82 6.28 7.47
CA LEU A 214 -6.50 6.15 8.08
C LEU A 214 -6.46 6.69 9.51
N GLU A 215 -7.53 6.46 10.25
CA GLU A 215 -7.64 6.85 11.66
C GLU A 215 -6.78 5.96 12.57
N LEU A 216 -6.85 6.23 13.87
CA LEU A 216 -6.10 5.50 14.89
C LEU A 216 -6.54 4.02 14.91
N ILE A 217 -5.60 3.11 14.82
CA ILE A 217 -5.84 1.66 14.72
C ILE A 217 -6.69 1.12 15.92
N THR A 218 -6.55 1.71 17.08
CA THR A 218 -7.33 1.32 18.27
C THR A 218 -8.76 1.85 18.33
N ASN A 219 -9.24 2.52 17.27
CA ASN A 219 -10.64 2.98 17.19
C ASN A 219 -11.65 1.84 17.02
N ASN A 220 -11.17 0.64 16.60
CA ASN A 220 -11.96 -0.60 16.49
C ASN A 220 -13.21 -0.48 15.60
N LYS A 221 -13.17 0.31 14.54
CA LYS A 221 -14.19 0.31 13.48
C LYS A 221 -14.00 -0.86 12.53
N THR A 222 -12.76 -1.33 12.40
CA THR A 222 -12.36 -2.53 11.67
C THR A 222 -12.15 -3.68 12.65
N ASN A 223 -12.68 -4.87 12.35
CA ASN A 223 -12.55 -6.06 13.22
C ASN A 223 -11.17 -6.71 13.02
N HIS A 224 -10.11 -6.08 13.53
CA HIS A 224 -8.73 -6.54 13.38
C HIS A 224 -8.49 -7.94 13.94
N GLU A 225 -9.19 -8.34 15.03
CA GLU A 225 -9.05 -9.68 15.60
C GLU A 225 -9.54 -10.77 14.64
N GLU A 226 -10.64 -10.52 13.94
CA GLU A 226 -11.18 -11.45 12.95
C GLU A 226 -10.26 -11.53 11.72
N PHE A 227 -9.77 -10.40 11.21
CA PHE A 227 -8.78 -10.39 10.13
C PHE A 227 -7.55 -11.21 10.50
N ALA A 228 -6.97 -10.99 11.67
CA ALA A 228 -5.79 -11.74 12.14
C ALA A 228 -6.08 -13.24 12.25
N LYS A 229 -7.22 -13.62 12.82
CA LYS A 229 -7.67 -15.01 12.95
C LYS A 229 -7.79 -15.68 11.59
N VAL A 230 -8.45 -15.02 10.63
CA VAL A 230 -8.66 -15.58 9.28
C VAL A 230 -7.35 -15.67 8.52
N LEU A 231 -6.50 -14.63 8.52
CA LEU A 231 -5.19 -14.66 7.90
C LEU A 231 -4.31 -15.80 8.43
N LYS A 232 -4.32 -16.02 9.77
CA LYS A 232 -3.62 -17.14 10.41
C LYS A 232 -4.19 -18.48 9.95
N SER A 233 -5.52 -18.65 9.91
CA SER A 233 -6.16 -19.90 9.50
C SER A 233 -5.90 -20.27 8.04
N LEU A 234 -5.72 -19.25 7.18
CA LEU A 234 -5.40 -19.41 5.77
C LEU A 234 -3.87 -19.46 5.49
N ASN A 235 -3.04 -19.50 6.55
CA ASN A 235 -1.59 -19.56 6.47
C ASN A 235 -0.97 -18.41 5.65
N TYR A 236 -1.50 -17.19 5.78
CA TYR A 236 -0.88 -16.02 5.15
C TYR A 236 0.48 -15.75 5.80
N ASP A 237 1.55 -15.84 5.03
CA ASP A 237 2.94 -15.79 5.50
C ASP A 237 3.70 -14.53 5.05
N LYS A 238 3.03 -13.65 4.28
CA LYS A 238 3.60 -12.41 3.76
C LYS A 238 3.55 -11.27 4.80
N TRP A 239 3.80 -10.05 4.33
CA TRP A 239 3.79 -8.86 5.16
C TRP A 239 2.38 -8.32 5.38
N VAL A 240 2.14 -7.87 6.62
CA VAL A 240 1.00 -7.05 7.01
C VAL A 240 1.54 -5.73 7.57
N SER A 241 1.03 -4.61 7.10
CA SER A 241 1.52 -3.29 7.43
C SER A 241 0.43 -2.44 8.08
N ILE A 242 0.74 -1.83 9.22
CA ILE A 242 -0.14 -0.80 9.78
C ILE A 242 -0.14 0.41 8.85
N GLU A 243 -1.32 0.80 8.39
CA GLU A 243 -1.54 2.03 7.64
C GLU A 243 -2.43 2.98 8.43
N MET A 244 -1.81 4.03 8.96
CA MET A 244 -2.45 5.08 9.76
C MET A 244 -1.80 6.42 9.40
N LYS A 245 -2.57 7.48 9.25
CA LYS A 245 -2.01 8.83 9.01
C LYS A 245 -1.43 9.42 10.28
N ASN A 246 -0.50 10.34 10.15
CA ASN A 246 -0.06 11.19 11.27
C ASN A 246 -1.18 12.15 11.72
N GLY A 247 -1.05 12.69 12.92
CA GLY A 247 -2.00 13.66 13.47
C GLY A 247 -3.33 13.07 13.98
N VAL A 248 -3.43 11.75 14.12
CA VAL A 248 -4.63 11.07 14.68
C VAL A 248 -4.72 11.18 16.21
N MET A 249 -3.61 11.54 16.86
CA MET A 249 -3.51 11.89 18.28
C MET A 249 -2.66 13.16 18.45
N ASN A 250 -2.60 13.70 19.67
CA ASN A 250 -1.74 14.84 19.97
C ASN A 250 -0.23 14.55 19.80
N SER A 251 0.16 13.28 19.83
CA SER A 251 1.52 12.79 19.60
C SER A 251 1.47 11.62 18.61
N ASN A 252 2.19 11.72 17.49
CA ASN A 252 2.34 10.62 16.55
C ASN A 252 3.08 9.45 17.18
N VAL A 253 4.09 9.71 18.00
CA VAL A 253 4.86 8.68 18.71
C VAL A 253 3.96 7.84 19.63
N GLU A 254 3.02 8.50 20.34
CA GLU A 254 2.03 7.80 21.14
C GLU A 254 1.03 7.01 20.30
N ALA A 255 0.54 7.58 19.20
CA ALA A 255 -0.34 6.89 18.27
C ALA A 255 0.32 5.63 17.69
N VAL A 256 1.57 5.74 17.25
CA VAL A 256 2.38 4.62 16.77
C VAL A 256 2.56 3.57 17.87
N LYS A 257 2.98 3.97 19.07
CA LYS A 257 3.16 3.05 20.20
C LYS A 257 1.89 2.24 20.49
N ASN A 258 0.75 2.91 20.62
CA ASN A 258 -0.53 2.26 20.91
C ASN A 258 -0.93 1.28 19.80
N SER A 259 -0.71 1.65 18.54
CA SER A 259 -1.00 0.81 17.38
C SER A 259 -0.09 -0.43 17.30
N LEU A 260 1.22 -0.25 17.54
CA LEU A 260 2.18 -1.37 17.55
C LEU A 260 1.85 -2.37 18.67
N GLU A 261 1.57 -1.87 19.88
CA GLU A 261 1.23 -2.70 21.03
C GLU A 261 -0.05 -3.52 20.78
N TYR A 262 -1.09 -2.87 20.29
CA TYR A 262 -2.37 -3.50 19.99
C TYR A 262 -2.24 -4.57 18.90
N ILE A 263 -1.64 -4.22 17.76
CA ILE A 263 -1.51 -5.14 16.62
C ILE A 263 -0.59 -6.31 16.94
N ARG A 264 0.49 -6.10 17.67
CA ARG A 264 1.33 -7.20 18.14
C ARG A 264 0.51 -8.22 18.90
N GLY A 265 -0.31 -7.79 19.86
CA GLY A 265 -1.15 -8.69 20.67
C GLY A 265 -2.13 -9.55 19.86
N ILE A 266 -2.52 -9.10 18.66
CA ILE A 266 -3.51 -9.77 17.81
C ILE A 266 -2.84 -10.62 16.72
N TYR A 267 -1.79 -10.11 16.06
CA TYR A 267 -1.20 -10.73 14.86
C TYR A 267 -0.03 -11.68 15.16
N GLU A 268 0.58 -11.64 16.35
CA GLU A 268 1.50 -12.69 16.84
C GLU A 268 0.72 -13.94 17.35
#